data_98f77c5c81e0a4e3ead8ca8bdcf83a3b
#
_entry.id   98f77c5c81e0a4e3ead8ca8bdcf83a3b
#
_cell.length_a   1.000
_cell.length_b   1.000
_cell.length_c   1.000
_cell.angle_alpha   90.00
_cell.angle_beta   90.00
_cell.angle_gamma   90.00
#
_symmetry.space_group_name_H-M   'P 1'
#
loop_
_entity.id
_entity.type
_entity.pdbx_description
1 polymer ?
#
loop_
_entity_poly.entity_id
_entity_poly.type
_entity_poly.pdbx_seq_one_letter_code
_entity_poly.pdbx_strand_id
1 'polypeptide(L)'
;PADPLEPGAWLATSLDRVSLALGLMPIAGVAFLWFIGVVRDRIGAREDRFFASVFLGSGLLFLGLMFIAAAIMGAIITTYTLMPGELIHSASFPIARSFAFIIVNFYAVKMAAVFMVMTSTLALRTQFVARWLALLGYVLALCLLLGSQRFAWAS
;
A
#
# COMPACT_ATOMS: atom_id res chain seq x y z
N PRO A 1 -13.23 -30.26 -0.92
CA PRO A 1 -12.93 -28.99 -1.55
C PRO A 1 -13.53 -27.91 -0.66
N ALA A 2 -12.67 -27.03 -0.13
CA ALA A 2 -13.13 -25.93 0.73
C ALA A 2 -14.06 -25.03 -0.10
N ASP A 3 -15.20 -24.66 0.46
CA ASP A 3 -16.14 -23.73 -0.16
C ASP A 3 -15.43 -22.37 -0.31
N PRO A 4 -15.30 -21.81 -1.52
CA PRO A 4 -14.65 -20.53 -1.74
C PRO A 4 -15.35 -19.35 -1.02
N LEU A 5 -16.56 -19.54 -0.53
CA LEU A 5 -17.31 -18.57 0.25
C LEU A 5 -17.04 -18.65 1.77
N GLU A 6 -16.37 -19.71 2.25
CA GLU A 6 -16.01 -19.83 3.65
C GLU A 6 -14.95 -18.80 4.06
N PRO A 7 -15.11 -18.13 5.23
CA PRO A 7 -14.08 -17.26 5.79
C PRO A 7 -12.77 -18.05 5.98
N GLY A 8 -11.72 -17.67 5.26
CA GLY A 8 -10.42 -18.35 5.35
C GLY A 8 -10.12 -19.42 4.30
N ALA A 9 -11.03 -19.71 3.36
CA ALA A 9 -10.76 -20.67 2.28
C ALA A 9 -9.50 -20.35 1.47
N TRP A 10 -9.15 -19.07 1.32
CA TRP A 10 -7.93 -18.62 0.67
C TRP A 10 -6.64 -19.03 1.43
N LEU A 11 -6.71 -19.19 2.76
CA LEU A 11 -5.57 -19.69 3.56
C LEU A 11 -5.17 -21.10 3.13
N ALA A 12 -6.15 -21.95 2.83
CA ALA A 12 -5.86 -23.32 2.38
C ALA A 12 -5.32 -23.38 0.93
N THR A 13 -5.71 -22.45 0.07
CA THR A 13 -5.42 -22.50 -1.37
C THR A 13 -4.29 -21.59 -1.84
N SER A 14 -4.02 -20.49 -1.13
CA SER A 14 -3.13 -19.43 -1.58
C SER A 14 -2.02 -19.08 -0.58
N LEU A 15 -1.87 -19.85 0.48
CA LEU A 15 -0.93 -19.58 1.58
C LEU A 15 0.50 -19.37 1.08
N ASP A 16 1.00 -20.24 0.20
CA ASP A 16 2.37 -20.15 -0.34
C ASP A 16 2.59 -18.87 -1.15
N ARG A 17 1.60 -18.47 -1.96
CA ARG A 17 1.69 -17.26 -2.77
C ARG A 17 1.67 -16.00 -1.92
N VAL A 18 0.82 -15.96 -0.91
CA VAL A 18 0.73 -14.81 0.00
C VAL A 18 1.97 -14.73 0.87
N SER A 19 2.48 -15.85 1.37
CA SER A 19 3.72 -15.92 2.13
C SER A 19 4.92 -15.42 1.32
N LEU A 20 5.03 -15.85 0.06
CA LEU A 20 6.06 -15.36 -0.85
C LEU A 20 5.95 -13.85 -1.07
N ALA A 21 4.73 -13.34 -1.32
CA ALA A 21 4.50 -11.92 -1.50
C ALA A 21 4.91 -11.11 -0.26
N LEU A 22 4.56 -11.58 0.94
CA LEU A 22 4.96 -10.96 2.20
C LEU A 22 6.48 -10.99 2.40
N GLY A 23 7.15 -12.08 2.02
CA GLY A 23 8.60 -12.19 2.05
C GLY A 23 9.32 -11.20 1.13
N LEU A 24 8.69 -10.80 0.01
CA LEU A 24 9.23 -9.81 -0.93
C LEU A 24 8.96 -8.36 -0.49
N MET A 25 8.04 -8.12 0.45
CA MET A 25 7.69 -6.76 0.90
C MET A 25 8.88 -5.94 1.43
N PRO A 26 9.80 -6.47 2.24
CA PRO A 26 10.96 -5.70 2.69
C PRO A 26 11.86 -5.27 1.53
N ILE A 27 12.06 -6.15 0.54
CA ILE A 27 12.87 -5.86 -0.64
C ILE A 27 12.21 -4.75 -1.48
N ALA A 28 10.90 -4.85 -1.72
CA ALA A 28 10.13 -3.82 -2.40
C ALA A 28 10.18 -2.49 -1.64
N GLY A 29 10.14 -2.53 -0.31
CA GLY A 29 10.27 -1.36 0.55
C GLY A 29 11.62 -0.66 0.39
N VAL A 30 12.72 -1.42 0.39
CA VAL A 30 14.06 -0.87 0.17
C VAL A 30 14.17 -0.25 -1.23
N ALA A 31 13.67 -0.93 -2.26
CA ALA A 31 13.64 -0.40 -3.63
C ALA A 31 12.83 0.89 -3.73
N PHE A 32 11.70 0.97 -3.03
CA PHE A 32 10.88 2.17 -2.98
C PHE A 32 11.57 3.34 -2.25
N LEU A 33 12.26 3.07 -1.15
CA LEU A 33 13.07 4.09 -0.46
C LEU A 33 14.20 4.59 -1.35
N TRP A 34 14.85 3.71 -2.08
CA TRP A 34 15.88 4.09 -3.04
C TRP A 34 15.30 4.96 -4.16
N PHE A 35 14.13 4.59 -4.70
CA PHE A 35 13.41 5.42 -5.68
C PHE A 35 13.15 6.84 -5.14
N ILE A 36 12.64 6.97 -3.90
CA ILE A 36 12.42 8.26 -3.25
C ILE A 36 13.74 9.04 -3.17
N GLY A 37 14.83 8.39 -2.77
CA GLY A 37 16.16 9.00 -2.67
C GLY A 37 16.66 9.53 -4.01
N VAL A 38 16.57 8.71 -5.06
CA VAL A 38 16.99 9.10 -6.43
C VAL A 38 16.15 10.26 -6.97
N VAL A 39 14.84 10.22 -6.79
CA VAL A 39 13.95 11.32 -7.22
C VAL A 39 14.33 12.60 -6.49
N ARG A 40 14.53 12.54 -5.18
CA ARG A 40 14.91 13.69 -4.37
C ARG A 40 16.26 14.30 -4.80
N ASP A 41 17.24 13.45 -5.11
CA ASP A 41 18.56 13.91 -5.60
C ASP A 41 18.45 14.61 -6.96
N ARG A 42 17.62 14.07 -7.86
CA ARG A 42 17.35 14.66 -9.19
C ARG A 42 16.69 16.02 -9.14
N ILE A 43 15.86 16.27 -8.14
CA ILE A 43 15.13 17.54 -7.97
C ILE A 43 16.07 18.64 -7.47
N GLY A 44 17.05 18.33 -6.64
CA GLY A 44 18.12 19.22 -6.18
C GLY A 44 17.65 20.46 -5.42
N ALA A 45 18.56 21.45 -5.28
CA ALA A 45 18.36 22.67 -4.47
C ALA A 45 17.34 23.69 -5.05
N ARG A 46 16.74 23.41 -6.20
CA ARG A 46 15.76 24.30 -6.86
C ARG A 46 14.33 24.10 -6.37
N GLU A 47 14.10 23.17 -5.45
CA GLU A 47 12.78 22.79 -5.02
C GLU A 47 12.31 23.59 -3.81
N ASP A 48 11.02 23.93 -3.85
CA ASP A 48 10.30 24.45 -2.71
C ASP A 48 10.27 23.38 -1.59
N ARG A 49 10.81 23.72 -0.42
CA ARG A 49 10.94 22.81 0.75
C ARG A 49 9.62 22.14 1.12
N PHE A 50 8.50 22.79 0.83
CA PHE A 50 7.18 22.24 1.09
C PHE A 50 6.91 20.98 0.26
N PHE A 51 7.11 21.04 -1.07
CA PHE A 51 6.88 19.89 -1.95
C PHE A 51 7.79 18.72 -1.63
N ALA A 52 9.06 18.97 -1.34
CA ALA A 52 10.00 17.94 -0.92
C ALA A 52 9.57 17.24 0.36
N SER A 53 9.05 17.99 1.35
CA SER A 53 8.58 17.44 2.62
C SER A 53 7.33 16.59 2.45
N VAL A 54 6.34 17.06 1.68
CA VAL A 54 5.10 16.33 1.44
C VAL A 54 5.36 15.07 0.60
N PHE A 55 6.22 15.15 -0.42
CA PHE A 55 6.67 14.01 -1.21
C PHE A 55 7.28 12.91 -0.32
N LEU A 56 8.28 13.28 0.48
CA LEU A 56 8.95 12.34 1.37
C LEU A 56 7.98 11.78 2.42
N GLY A 57 7.23 12.65 3.08
CA GLY A 57 6.29 12.26 4.14
C GLY A 57 5.20 11.31 3.66
N SER A 58 4.58 11.60 2.51
CA SER A 58 3.53 10.74 1.95
C SER A 58 4.08 9.40 1.49
N GLY A 59 5.28 9.35 0.91
CA GLY A 59 5.95 8.11 0.53
C GLY A 59 6.31 7.23 1.73
N LEU A 60 6.86 7.83 2.79
CA LEU A 60 7.19 7.09 4.02
C LEU A 60 5.93 6.59 4.75
N LEU A 61 4.88 7.41 4.83
CA LEU A 61 3.61 6.99 5.42
C LEU A 61 2.97 5.86 4.62
N PHE A 62 2.97 5.94 3.29
CA PHE A 62 2.50 4.86 2.43
C PHE A 62 3.24 3.56 2.72
N LEU A 63 4.57 3.60 2.72
CA LEU A 63 5.40 2.42 2.97
C LEU A 63 5.19 1.85 4.38
N GLY A 64 5.11 2.71 5.40
CA GLY A 64 4.85 2.30 6.77
C GLY A 64 3.51 1.59 6.93
N LEU A 65 2.45 2.14 6.32
CA LEU A 65 1.12 1.52 6.32
C LEU A 65 1.12 0.17 5.61
N MET A 66 1.83 0.03 4.49
CA MET A 66 1.98 -1.23 3.78
C MET A 66 2.72 -2.28 4.63
N PHE A 67 3.76 -1.89 5.37
CA PHE A 67 4.46 -2.79 6.29
C PHE A 67 3.59 -3.23 7.47
N ILE A 68 2.79 -2.32 8.04
CA ILE A 68 1.84 -2.68 9.11
C ILE A 68 0.81 -3.68 8.58
N ALA A 69 0.23 -3.45 7.41
CA ALA A 69 -0.71 -4.38 6.81
C ALA A 69 -0.06 -5.75 6.51
N ALA A 70 1.17 -5.76 6.01
CA ALA A 70 1.94 -6.97 5.77
C ALA A 70 2.23 -7.74 7.06
N ALA A 71 2.55 -7.04 8.16
CA ALA A 71 2.78 -7.65 9.47
C ALA A 71 1.52 -8.31 10.02
N ILE A 72 0.36 -7.66 9.87
CA ILE A 72 -0.93 -8.22 10.28
C ILE A 72 -1.26 -9.48 9.46
N MET A 73 -1.05 -9.44 8.14
CA MET A 73 -1.28 -10.61 7.28
C MET A 73 -0.28 -11.74 7.61
N GLY A 74 0.97 -11.41 7.89
CA GLY A 74 1.97 -12.37 8.37
C GLY A 74 1.57 -13.03 9.69
N ALA A 75 1.04 -12.25 10.64
CA ALA A 75 0.53 -12.77 11.90
C ALA A 75 -0.64 -13.76 11.68
N ILE A 76 -1.58 -13.44 10.79
CA ILE A 76 -2.69 -14.34 10.41
C ILE A 76 -2.13 -15.66 9.86
N ILE A 77 -1.18 -15.61 8.93
CA ILE A 77 -0.60 -16.81 8.33
C ILE A 77 0.14 -17.66 9.37
N THR A 78 0.96 -17.03 10.21
CA THR A 78 1.71 -17.71 11.25
C THR A 78 0.77 -18.39 12.26
N THR A 79 -0.27 -17.69 12.69
CA THR A 79 -1.25 -18.28 13.62
C THR A 79 -2.03 -19.42 12.97
N TYR A 80 -2.38 -19.30 11.70
CA TYR A 80 -3.05 -20.37 10.96
C TYR A 80 -2.16 -21.61 10.82
N THR A 81 -0.88 -21.46 10.58
CA THR A 81 0.05 -22.60 10.48
C THR A 81 0.25 -23.32 11.82
N LEU A 82 0.20 -22.59 12.94
CA LEU A 82 0.35 -23.15 14.27
C LEU A 82 -0.94 -23.74 14.83
N MET A 83 -2.11 -23.11 14.56
CA MET A 83 -3.41 -23.48 15.14
C MET A 83 -4.53 -23.31 14.10
N PRO A 84 -4.57 -24.14 13.04
CA PRO A 84 -5.49 -23.95 11.90
C PRO A 84 -6.97 -24.01 12.27
N GLY A 85 -7.34 -24.85 13.25
CA GLY A 85 -8.74 -25.01 13.67
C GLY A 85 -9.23 -23.89 14.59
N GLU A 86 -8.38 -23.28 15.37
CA GLU A 86 -8.76 -22.27 16.37
C GLU A 86 -8.87 -20.87 15.78
N LEU A 87 -7.98 -20.53 14.83
CA LEU A 87 -7.94 -19.18 14.26
C LEU A 87 -9.24 -18.82 13.54
N ILE A 88 -9.72 -19.70 12.66
CA ILE A 88 -10.86 -19.44 11.78
C ILE A 88 -12.15 -19.21 12.59
N HIS A 89 -12.29 -19.89 13.72
CA HIS A 89 -13.44 -19.75 14.62
C HIS A 89 -13.28 -18.67 15.69
N SER A 90 -12.10 -18.03 15.76
CA SER A 90 -11.84 -16.95 16.71
C SER A 90 -12.38 -15.60 16.22
N ALA A 91 -12.84 -14.76 17.15
CA ALA A 91 -13.20 -13.36 16.84
C ALA A 91 -12.01 -12.52 16.37
N SER A 92 -10.78 -12.96 16.62
CA SER A 92 -9.56 -12.25 16.25
C SER A 92 -9.31 -12.28 14.73
N PHE A 93 -9.72 -13.34 14.04
CA PHE A 93 -9.52 -13.48 12.59
C PHE A 93 -10.22 -12.40 11.77
N PRO A 94 -11.56 -12.20 11.89
CA PRO A 94 -12.24 -11.17 11.13
C PRO A 94 -11.76 -9.76 11.51
N ILE A 95 -11.41 -9.51 12.77
CA ILE A 95 -10.88 -8.22 13.23
C ILE A 95 -9.53 -7.94 12.56
N ALA A 96 -8.58 -8.87 12.62
CA ALA A 96 -7.26 -8.69 12.02
C ALA A 96 -7.35 -8.50 10.50
N ARG A 97 -8.19 -9.27 9.82
CA ARG A 97 -8.46 -9.13 8.39
C ARG A 97 -9.04 -7.78 8.03
N SER A 98 -10.06 -7.33 8.79
CA SER A 98 -10.69 -6.02 8.59
C SER A 98 -9.69 -4.89 8.83
N PHE A 99 -8.83 -5.02 9.84
CA PHE A 99 -7.80 -4.04 10.15
C PHE A 99 -6.79 -3.90 9.00
N ALA A 100 -6.27 -5.01 8.48
CA ALA A 100 -5.37 -4.99 7.31
C ALA A 100 -6.06 -4.37 6.09
N PHE A 101 -7.32 -4.72 5.85
CA PHE A 101 -8.11 -4.17 4.75
C PHE A 101 -8.30 -2.65 4.85
N ILE A 102 -8.66 -2.15 6.03
CA ILE A 102 -8.85 -0.70 6.27
C ILE A 102 -7.53 0.04 6.09
N ILE A 103 -6.43 -0.47 6.64
CA ILE A 103 -5.11 0.16 6.50
C ILE A 103 -4.74 0.31 5.02
N VAL A 104 -4.89 -0.74 4.22
CA VAL A 104 -4.52 -0.69 2.80
C VAL A 104 -5.48 0.20 2.01
N ASN A 105 -6.79 -0.07 2.10
CA ASN A 105 -7.76 0.55 1.20
C ASN A 105 -8.16 1.97 1.58
N PHE A 106 -8.05 2.32 2.87
CA PHE A 106 -8.36 3.68 3.32
C PHE A 106 -7.11 4.54 3.47
N TYR A 107 -6.14 4.10 4.25
CA TYR A 107 -5.01 4.95 4.62
C TYR A 107 -3.88 4.89 3.61
N ALA A 108 -3.41 3.70 3.23
CA ALA A 108 -2.29 3.55 2.31
C ALA A 108 -2.64 4.08 0.91
N VAL A 109 -3.83 3.79 0.39
CA VAL A 109 -4.29 4.31 -0.92
C VAL A 109 -4.33 5.84 -0.96
N LYS A 110 -4.76 6.49 0.12
CA LYS A 110 -4.76 7.96 0.19
C LYS A 110 -3.35 8.53 0.22
N MET A 111 -2.44 7.92 0.96
CA MET A 111 -1.04 8.34 0.99
C MET A 111 -0.35 8.10 -0.35
N ALA A 112 -0.65 6.99 -1.03
CA ALA A 112 -0.20 6.74 -2.40
C ALA A 112 -0.69 7.82 -3.37
N ALA A 113 -1.95 8.22 -3.28
CA ALA A 113 -2.51 9.27 -4.13
C ALA A 113 -1.82 10.62 -3.90
N VAL A 114 -1.58 11.02 -2.65
CA VAL A 114 -0.82 12.23 -2.31
C VAL A 114 0.61 12.13 -2.86
N PHE A 115 1.27 11.00 -2.69
CA PHE A 115 2.60 10.75 -3.24
C PHE A 115 2.63 10.86 -4.76
N MET A 116 1.62 10.31 -5.47
CA MET A 116 1.49 10.43 -6.92
C MET A 116 1.28 11.89 -7.37
N VAL A 117 0.44 12.66 -6.67
CA VAL A 117 0.25 14.10 -6.95
C VAL A 117 1.58 14.85 -6.82
N MET A 118 2.31 14.61 -5.74
CA MET A 118 3.61 15.26 -5.50
C MET A 118 4.63 14.86 -6.55
N THR A 119 4.75 13.57 -6.86
CA THR A 119 5.64 13.06 -7.91
C THR A 119 5.32 13.68 -9.27
N SER A 120 4.03 13.78 -9.63
CA SER A 120 3.57 14.42 -10.88
C SER A 120 3.88 15.90 -10.92
N THR A 121 3.69 16.61 -9.81
CA THR A 121 4.03 18.04 -9.68
C THR A 121 5.52 18.26 -9.88
N LEU A 122 6.35 17.44 -9.24
CA LEU A 122 7.80 17.49 -9.37
C LEU A 122 8.25 17.19 -10.80
N ALA A 123 7.66 16.17 -11.43
CA ALA A 123 7.94 15.80 -12.81
C ALA A 123 7.64 16.95 -13.80
N LEU A 124 6.53 17.67 -13.58
CA LEU A 124 6.20 18.85 -14.40
C LEU A 124 7.15 20.02 -14.19
N ARG A 125 7.55 20.29 -12.95
CA ARG A 125 8.45 21.41 -12.62
C ARG A 125 9.88 21.20 -13.12
N THR A 126 10.37 19.98 -13.01
CA THR A 126 11.75 19.63 -13.38
C THR A 126 11.90 19.15 -14.82
N GLN A 127 10.78 18.92 -15.51
CA GLN A 127 10.72 18.48 -16.92
C GLN A 127 11.55 17.23 -17.24
N PHE A 128 11.88 16.40 -16.25
CA PHE A 128 12.64 15.18 -16.49
C PHE A 128 11.75 14.03 -17.05
N VAL A 129 10.43 14.23 -17.05
CA VAL A 129 9.45 13.26 -17.58
C VAL A 129 8.53 13.96 -18.57
N ALA A 130 8.08 13.22 -19.58
CA ALA A 130 7.12 13.72 -20.56
C ALA A 130 5.82 14.22 -19.89
N ARG A 131 5.32 15.40 -20.28
CA ARG A 131 4.16 16.05 -19.64
C ARG A 131 2.92 15.16 -19.55
N TRP A 132 2.69 14.30 -20.53
CA TRP A 132 1.54 13.41 -20.54
C TRP A 132 1.58 12.35 -19.42
N LEU A 133 2.79 11.88 -19.04
CA LEU A 133 2.98 10.96 -17.92
C LEU A 133 2.65 11.62 -16.57
N ALA A 134 3.03 12.87 -16.40
CA ALA A 134 2.69 13.61 -15.19
C ALA A 134 1.17 13.87 -15.10
N LEU A 135 0.51 14.20 -16.23
CA LEU A 135 -0.95 14.33 -16.28
C LEU A 135 -1.66 13.02 -15.95
N LEU A 136 -1.15 11.90 -16.47
CA LEU A 136 -1.66 10.57 -16.16
C LEU A 136 -1.53 10.26 -14.66
N GLY A 137 -0.44 10.66 -14.02
CA GLY A 137 -0.25 10.55 -12.57
C GLY A 137 -1.32 11.31 -11.76
N TYR A 138 -1.71 12.52 -12.18
CA TYR A 138 -2.80 13.26 -11.54
C TYR A 138 -4.16 12.57 -11.71
N VAL A 139 -4.45 12.05 -12.90
CA VAL A 139 -5.71 11.33 -13.16
C VAL A 139 -5.79 10.08 -12.30
N LEU A 140 -4.72 9.30 -12.22
CA LEU A 140 -4.67 8.11 -11.37
C LEU A 140 -4.81 8.46 -9.89
N ALA A 141 -4.13 9.51 -9.42
CA ALA A 141 -4.26 9.97 -8.04
C ALA A 141 -5.70 10.37 -7.71
N LEU A 142 -6.37 11.08 -8.61
CA LEU A 142 -7.78 11.46 -8.46
C LEU A 142 -8.68 10.22 -8.42
N CYS A 143 -8.46 9.25 -9.30
CA CYS A 143 -9.18 7.98 -9.30
C CYS A 143 -9.01 7.22 -7.98
N LEU A 144 -7.80 7.19 -7.40
CA LEU A 144 -7.53 6.56 -6.11
C LEU A 144 -8.24 7.28 -4.96
N LEU A 145 -8.25 8.63 -4.97
CA LEU A 145 -8.92 9.42 -3.95
C LEU A 145 -10.43 9.23 -3.98
N LEU A 146 -11.04 9.23 -5.16
CA LEU A 146 -12.49 9.09 -5.33
C LEU A 146 -12.95 7.63 -5.21
N GLY A 147 -12.16 6.68 -5.70
CA GLY A 147 -12.50 5.26 -5.68
C GLY A 147 -12.58 4.69 -4.27
N SER A 148 -11.70 5.13 -3.37
CA SER A 148 -11.70 4.69 -1.97
C SER A 148 -12.93 5.14 -1.17
N GLN A 149 -13.64 6.16 -1.63
CA GLN A 149 -14.85 6.65 -0.96
C GLN A 149 -16.07 5.73 -1.17
N ARG A 150 -16.16 5.08 -2.33
CA ARG A 150 -17.33 4.24 -2.66
C ARG A 150 -17.39 2.96 -1.86
N PHE A 151 -16.26 2.41 -1.42
CA PHE A 151 -16.22 1.22 -0.59
C PHE A 151 -16.61 1.47 0.87
N ALA A 152 -16.54 2.72 1.34
CA ALA A 152 -16.87 3.07 2.73
C ALA A 152 -18.37 3.03 3.05
N TRP A 153 -19.23 3.11 2.05
CA TRP A 153 -20.69 3.23 2.21
C TRP A 153 -21.46 2.03 1.66
N ALA A 154 -20.77 1.00 1.15
CA ALA A 154 -21.37 -0.16 0.50
C ALA A 154 -21.30 -1.45 1.35
N SER A 155 -20.89 -1.36 2.61
CA SER A 155 -20.83 -2.48 3.57
C SER A 155 -21.80 -2.29 4.72
#